data_120d855613ead6607a835f5d28ffbea0
#
_entry.id   120d855613ead6607a835f5d28ffbea0
#
_cell.length_a   1.000
_cell.length_b   1.000
_cell.length_c   1.000
_cell.angle_alpha   90.00
_cell.angle_beta   90.00
_cell.angle_gamma   90.00
#
_symmetry.space_group_name_H-M   'P 1'
#
loop_
_entity.id
_entity.type
_entity.pdbx_description
1 polymer ?
#
loop_
_entity_poly.entity_id
_entity_poly.type
_entity_poly.pdbx_seq_one_letter_code
_entity_poly.pdbx_strand_id
1 'polypeptide(L)'
;MVTTDGLLEAYFDCRKRKRRTASAIMYEIDYGSKLIALRDRINNRTYTPGKSICFVVTRPRYREVFAAAFEDRIVHHWIALRLEPLFEQIFSPRTFNCRKGKGQLYGVEMLRNDVIQCSHNYTRDCYIMKLDLQGFFMSIRKSMLADMVDAFIIEHYKGDDIDDLRYLCKTVVLHCPEYHCERHSPLHYWNHLPPNKSLFTNGEGLGVAIGNLFAQLFANFLLNVLDWYLLKDLGFTYVGRYVDDFYIIHPDKPKLLAAVPKIRELLARYGLSLSPTKFYIQHYTKGVEFTGSVVKKNRVYTSNRTIKNFVMAVRRLNKAETVPEVEHAVSSINSYLGCLRHANEYNKRRKILSMIEPHAFKWVYIKGHFEVVAVKKKYRQRARTLQRIRDGTY
;
A
#
# COMPACT_ATOMS: atom_id res chain seq x y z
N MET A 1 -30.14 -1.53 -9.96
CA MET A 1 -29.68 -2.95 -9.83
C MET A 1 -28.33 -3.14 -10.51
N VAL A 2 -27.50 -4.01 -9.97
CA VAL A 2 -26.21 -4.36 -10.59
C VAL A 2 -26.43 -5.05 -11.92
N THR A 3 -25.74 -4.57 -12.96
CA THR A 3 -25.84 -5.13 -14.32
C THR A 3 -24.66 -6.06 -14.60
N THR A 4 -24.84 -7.00 -15.54
CA THR A 4 -23.75 -7.88 -15.99
C THR A 4 -22.62 -7.06 -16.63
N ASP A 5 -22.95 -6.02 -17.39
CA ASP A 5 -21.95 -5.13 -18.04
C ASP A 5 -21.10 -4.38 -17.01
N GLY A 6 -21.72 -3.87 -15.93
CA GLY A 6 -20.99 -3.21 -14.85
C GLY A 6 -20.04 -4.16 -14.11
N LEU A 7 -20.43 -5.45 -13.92
CA LEU A 7 -19.53 -6.47 -13.38
C LEU A 7 -18.44 -6.89 -14.38
N LEU A 8 -18.73 -6.90 -15.67
CA LEU A 8 -17.77 -7.20 -16.72
C LEU A 8 -16.69 -6.11 -16.78
N GLU A 9 -17.05 -4.84 -16.69
CA GLU A 9 -16.11 -3.73 -16.58
C GLU A 9 -15.20 -3.91 -15.34
N ALA A 10 -15.79 -4.19 -14.19
CA ALA A 10 -15.06 -4.44 -12.95
C ALA A 10 -14.13 -5.65 -13.05
N TYR A 11 -14.57 -6.73 -13.72
CA TYR A 11 -13.75 -7.91 -14.00
C TYR A 11 -12.52 -7.55 -14.84
N PHE A 12 -12.69 -6.84 -15.94
CA PHE A 12 -11.57 -6.43 -16.78
C PHE A 12 -10.62 -5.48 -16.04
N ASP A 13 -11.14 -4.59 -15.21
CA ASP A 13 -10.31 -3.73 -14.39
C ASP A 13 -9.53 -4.52 -13.32
N CYS A 14 -10.18 -5.44 -12.61
CA CYS A 14 -9.56 -6.35 -11.66
C CYS A 14 -8.46 -7.21 -12.30
N ARG A 15 -8.69 -7.69 -13.52
CA ARG A 15 -7.78 -8.55 -14.27
C ARG A 15 -6.53 -7.83 -14.76
N LYS A 16 -6.56 -6.51 -14.90
CA LYS A 16 -5.38 -5.72 -15.31
C LYS A 16 -4.19 -6.08 -14.41
N ARG A 17 -3.03 -6.40 -15.04
CA ARG A 17 -1.77 -6.76 -14.36
C ARG A 17 -1.80 -8.07 -13.53
N LYS A 18 -2.90 -8.83 -13.52
CA LYS A 18 -3.03 -10.10 -12.76
C LYS A 18 -3.34 -11.31 -13.63
N ARG A 19 -3.30 -11.19 -14.96
CA ARG A 19 -3.70 -12.22 -15.94
C ARG A 19 -3.02 -13.59 -15.79
N ARG A 20 -1.87 -13.66 -15.08
CA ARG A 20 -1.08 -14.88 -14.91
C ARG A 20 -1.18 -15.50 -13.53
N THR A 21 -2.04 -14.99 -12.67
CA THR A 21 -2.27 -15.61 -11.36
C THR A 21 -3.23 -16.80 -11.50
N ALA A 22 -2.98 -17.89 -10.78
CA ALA A 22 -3.83 -19.08 -10.84
C ALA A 22 -5.31 -18.75 -10.61
N SER A 23 -5.62 -17.93 -9.61
CA SER A 23 -6.98 -17.52 -9.31
C SER A 23 -7.68 -16.76 -10.45
N ALA A 24 -6.93 -15.90 -11.17
CA ALA A 24 -7.49 -15.18 -12.32
C ALA A 24 -7.74 -16.12 -13.50
N ILE A 25 -6.80 -17.04 -13.77
CA ILE A 25 -6.93 -18.05 -14.85
C ILE A 25 -8.12 -18.97 -14.57
N MET A 26 -8.25 -19.49 -13.34
CA MET A 26 -9.36 -20.36 -12.94
C MET A 26 -10.72 -19.65 -13.01
N TYR A 27 -10.77 -18.37 -12.71
CA TYR A 27 -12.00 -17.59 -12.88
C TYR A 27 -12.34 -17.36 -14.36
N GLU A 28 -11.31 -17.13 -15.19
CA GLU A 28 -11.44 -16.84 -16.62
C GLU A 28 -12.04 -17.99 -17.44
N ILE A 29 -11.88 -19.26 -17.01
CA ILE A 29 -12.38 -20.44 -17.73
C ILE A 29 -13.89 -20.34 -18.00
N ASP A 30 -14.65 -19.77 -17.07
CA ASP A 30 -16.11 -19.62 -17.20
C ASP A 30 -16.58 -18.31 -16.53
N TYR A 31 -15.92 -17.21 -16.87
CA TYR A 31 -16.21 -15.92 -16.24
C TYR A 31 -17.61 -15.42 -16.55
N GLY A 32 -18.17 -15.76 -17.71
CA GLY A 32 -19.51 -15.31 -18.12
C GLY A 32 -20.60 -15.82 -17.17
N SER A 33 -20.71 -17.14 -17.00
CA SER A 33 -21.66 -17.75 -16.07
C SER A 33 -21.43 -17.33 -14.62
N LYS A 34 -20.15 -17.20 -14.21
CA LYS A 34 -19.78 -16.73 -12.86
C LYS A 34 -20.20 -15.29 -12.60
N LEU A 35 -20.08 -14.40 -13.59
CA LEU A 35 -20.52 -13.00 -13.45
C LEU A 35 -22.06 -12.91 -13.39
N ILE A 36 -22.79 -13.74 -14.15
CA ILE A 36 -24.24 -13.80 -14.07
C ILE A 36 -24.67 -14.28 -12.69
N ALA A 37 -24.09 -15.37 -12.20
CA ALA A 37 -24.37 -15.88 -10.86
C ALA A 37 -24.01 -14.88 -9.74
N LEU A 38 -22.91 -14.15 -9.89
CA LEU A 38 -22.54 -13.08 -8.96
C LEU A 38 -23.56 -11.94 -8.98
N ARG A 39 -23.96 -11.47 -10.16
CA ARG A 39 -25.01 -10.45 -10.33
C ARG A 39 -26.30 -10.87 -9.61
N ASP A 40 -26.74 -12.10 -9.82
CA ASP A 40 -27.99 -12.59 -9.26
C ASP A 40 -27.92 -12.67 -7.73
N ARG A 41 -26.80 -13.13 -7.17
CA ARG A 41 -26.57 -13.11 -5.71
C ARG A 41 -26.55 -11.68 -5.13
N ILE A 42 -25.96 -10.72 -5.83
CA ILE A 42 -25.95 -9.33 -5.39
C ILE A 42 -27.37 -8.75 -5.42
N ASN A 43 -28.08 -8.90 -6.54
CA ASN A 43 -29.42 -8.34 -6.71
C ASN A 43 -30.43 -8.98 -5.75
N ASN A 44 -30.27 -10.26 -5.42
CA ASN A 44 -31.09 -10.99 -4.43
C ASN A 44 -30.63 -10.76 -2.98
N ARG A 45 -29.59 -9.92 -2.72
CA ARG A 45 -29.03 -9.68 -1.37
C ARG A 45 -28.48 -10.92 -0.66
N THR A 46 -28.08 -11.93 -1.43
CA THR A 46 -27.50 -13.19 -0.92
C THR A 46 -25.98 -13.28 -1.12
N TYR A 47 -25.36 -12.21 -1.64
CA TYR A 47 -23.90 -12.18 -1.78
C TYR A 47 -23.24 -12.13 -0.39
N THR A 48 -22.31 -13.05 -0.18
CA THR A 48 -21.40 -13.09 0.96
C THR A 48 -19.98 -13.24 0.43
N PRO A 49 -18.98 -12.51 1.00
CA PRO A 49 -17.59 -12.67 0.60
C PRO A 49 -17.08 -14.09 0.79
N GLY A 50 -16.32 -14.57 -0.18
CA GLY A 50 -15.76 -15.91 -0.19
C GLY A 50 -14.56 -16.08 0.74
N LYS A 51 -14.00 -17.30 0.76
CA LYS A 51 -12.85 -17.66 1.58
C LYS A 51 -11.60 -16.89 1.12
N SER A 52 -10.99 -16.14 2.03
CA SER A 52 -9.76 -15.40 1.79
C SER A 52 -8.53 -16.27 1.99
N ILE A 53 -7.42 -15.93 1.33
CA ILE A 53 -6.09 -16.46 1.64
C ILE A 53 -5.39 -15.48 2.58
N CYS A 54 -4.94 -15.97 3.75
CA CYS A 54 -4.17 -15.18 4.71
C CYS A 54 -2.71 -15.62 4.72
N PHE A 55 -1.79 -14.66 4.68
CA PHE A 55 -0.36 -14.94 4.77
C PHE A 55 0.39 -13.80 5.46
N VAL A 56 1.58 -14.12 5.96
CA VAL A 56 2.45 -13.15 6.62
C VAL A 56 3.60 -12.77 5.70
N VAL A 57 3.68 -11.48 5.37
CA VAL A 57 4.85 -10.89 4.72
C VAL A 57 5.89 -10.59 5.80
N THR A 58 7.11 -11.12 5.64
CA THR A 58 8.16 -11.00 6.66
C THR A 58 9.07 -9.78 6.48
N ARG A 59 9.05 -9.17 5.30
CA ARG A 59 9.95 -8.04 4.95
C ARG A 59 9.17 -6.90 4.31
N PRO A 60 9.54 -5.64 4.58
CA PRO A 60 10.59 -5.17 5.51
C PRO A 60 10.25 -5.32 6.99
N ARG A 61 9.01 -5.68 7.31
CA ARG A 61 8.47 -5.99 8.64
C ARG A 61 7.40 -7.05 8.51
N TYR A 62 7.17 -7.82 9.56
CA TYR A 62 6.05 -8.75 9.60
C TYR A 62 4.72 -8.01 9.44
N ARG A 63 3.91 -8.47 8.50
CA ARG A 63 2.56 -7.94 8.23
C ARG A 63 1.65 -9.08 7.83
N GLU A 64 0.50 -9.14 8.45
CA GLU A 64 -0.59 -10.00 8.04
C GLU A 64 -1.29 -9.40 6.81
N VAL A 65 -1.55 -10.22 5.81
CA VAL A 65 -2.18 -9.81 4.56
C VAL A 65 -3.28 -10.79 4.21
N PHE A 66 -4.46 -10.28 3.91
CA PHE A 66 -5.59 -11.05 3.42
C PHE A 66 -5.80 -10.79 1.94
N ALA A 67 -5.74 -11.84 1.15
CA ALA A 67 -6.06 -11.79 -0.26
C ALA A 67 -7.47 -12.35 -0.45
N ALA A 68 -8.42 -11.49 -0.76
CA ALA A 68 -9.79 -11.88 -1.05
C ALA A 68 -9.87 -12.84 -2.24
N ALA A 69 -10.90 -13.66 -2.31
CA ALA A 69 -11.20 -14.48 -3.47
C ALA A 69 -11.28 -13.62 -4.74
N PHE A 70 -11.01 -14.21 -5.91
CA PHE A 70 -10.96 -13.42 -7.14
C PHE A 70 -12.30 -12.74 -7.44
N GLU A 71 -13.40 -13.41 -7.15
CA GLU A 71 -14.76 -12.88 -7.29
C GLU A 71 -15.00 -11.65 -6.40
N ASP A 72 -14.59 -11.73 -5.14
CA ASP A 72 -14.73 -10.58 -4.21
C ASP A 72 -13.90 -9.38 -4.67
N ARG A 73 -12.76 -9.64 -5.32
CA ARG A 73 -11.97 -8.55 -5.91
C ARG A 73 -12.71 -7.87 -7.04
N ILE A 74 -13.55 -8.59 -7.80
CA ILE A 74 -14.42 -7.98 -8.82
C ILE A 74 -15.42 -7.04 -8.15
N VAL A 75 -16.03 -7.47 -7.03
CA VAL A 75 -16.91 -6.60 -6.23
C VAL A 75 -16.16 -5.36 -5.71
N HIS A 76 -14.94 -5.54 -5.20
CA HIS A 76 -14.11 -4.40 -4.76
C HIS A 76 -13.81 -3.42 -5.90
N HIS A 77 -13.55 -3.91 -7.11
CA HIS A 77 -13.34 -3.07 -8.29
C HIS A 77 -14.63 -2.41 -8.74
N TRP A 78 -15.77 -3.09 -8.66
CA TRP A 78 -17.08 -2.52 -8.96
C TRP A 78 -17.42 -1.34 -8.04
N ILE A 79 -17.16 -1.46 -6.76
CA ILE A 79 -17.28 -0.39 -5.77
C ILE A 79 -16.31 0.75 -6.08
N ALA A 80 -15.04 0.42 -6.34
CA ALA A 80 -14.00 1.42 -6.59
C ALA A 80 -14.30 2.25 -7.85
N LEU A 81 -14.75 1.66 -8.95
CA LEU A 81 -15.11 2.37 -10.18
C LEU A 81 -16.20 3.45 -9.96
N ARG A 82 -17.06 3.26 -8.95
CA ARG A 82 -18.12 4.20 -8.59
C ARG A 82 -17.67 5.27 -7.60
N LEU A 83 -16.88 4.87 -6.61
CA LEU A 83 -16.51 5.76 -5.51
C LEU A 83 -15.20 6.54 -5.74
N GLU A 84 -14.21 5.98 -6.44
CA GLU A 84 -12.95 6.69 -6.70
C GLU A 84 -13.14 8.07 -7.35
N PRO A 85 -13.99 8.24 -8.38
CA PRO A 85 -14.21 9.55 -8.99
C PRO A 85 -14.80 10.57 -8.01
N LEU A 86 -15.68 10.14 -7.12
CA LEU A 86 -16.29 11.01 -6.10
C LEU A 86 -15.30 11.34 -4.96
N PHE A 87 -14.56 10.35 -4.50
CA PHE A 87 -13.54 10.58 -3.48
C PHE A 87 -12.41 11.49 -3.97
N GLU A 88 -12.02 11.39 -5.26
CA GLU A 88 -11.00 12.28 -5.82
C GLU A 88 -11.42 13.76 -5.78
N GLN A 89 -12.72 14.08 -5.83
CA GLN A 89 -13.24 15.44 -5.73
C GLN A 89 -13.09 16.02 -4.32
N ILE A 90 -13.19 15.19 -3.28
CA ILE A 90 -13.11 15.61 -1.89
C ILE A 90 -11.75 15.43 -1.25
N PHE A 91 -10.89 14.56 -1.81
CA PHE A 91 -9.59 14.28 -1.23
C PHE A 91 -8.67 15.49 -1.26
N SER A 92 -8.05 15.74 -0.14
CA SER A 92 -6.99 16.74 -0.03
C SER A 92 -5.92 16.52 -1.12
N PRO A 93 -5.42 17.57 -1.78
CA PRO A 93 -4.30 17.46 -2.71
C PRO A 93 -3.02 16.94 -2.02
N ARG A 94 -3.00 16.93 -0.70
CA ARG A 94 -1.88 16.54 0.16
C ARG A 94 -1.89 15.06 0.58
N THR A 95 -2.85 14.27 0.09
CA THR A 95 -2.88 12.79 0.22
C THR A 95 -2.20 12.17 -0.99
N PHE A 96 -1.18 11.32 -0.77
CA PHE A 96 -0.30 10.86 -1.86
C PHE A 96 -0.42 9.38 -2.21
N ASN A 97 -0.95 8.53 -1.32
CA ASN A 97 -1.07 7.09 -1.55
C ASN A 97 -2.30 6.71 -2.35
N CYS A 98 -2.18 5.65 -3.16
CA CYS A 98 -3.28 5.01 -3.89
C CYS A 98 -4.14 5.97 -4.74
N ARG A 99 -3.53 6.98 -5.32
CA ARG A 99 -4.16 7.96 -6.20
C ARG A 99 -3.41 8.04 -7.52
N LYS A 100 -4.15 8.21 -8.62
CA LYS A 100 -3.59 8.32 -9.97
C LYS A 100 -2.67 9.54 -10.07
N GLY A 101 -1.48 9.36 -10.64
CA GLY A 101 -0.48 10.43 -10.77
C GLY A 101 0.25 10.80 -9.47
N LYS A 102 -0.09 10.19 -8.34
CA LYS A 102 0.59 10.38 -7.06
C LYS A 102 1.31 9.09 -6.63
N GLY A 103 1.94 9.09 -5.49
CA GLY A 103 2.68 7.94 -4.96
C GLY A 103 3.85 8.36 -4.11
N GLN A 104 4.74 7.41 -3.79
CA GLN A 104 5.89 7.65 -2.91
C GLN A 104 6.81 8.77 -3.42
N LEU A 105 7.16 8.74 -4.70
CA LEU A 105 8.06 9.74 -5.30
C LEU A 105 7.43 11.13 -5.30
N TYR A 106 6.16 11.21 -5.67
CA TYR A 106 5.41 12.46 -5.61
C TYR A 106 5.39 13.03 -4.19
N GLY A 107 5.13 12.20 -3.18
CA GLY A 107 5.16 12.63 -1.78
C GLY A 107 6.53 13.12 -1.32
N VAL A 108 7.62 12.50 -1.77
CA VAL A 108 8.99 12.94 -1.47
C VAL A 108 9.30 14.28 -2.13
N GLU A 109 8.87 14.48 -3.38
CA GLU A 109 9.04 15.74 -4.09
C GLU A 109 8.23 16.88 -3.46
N MET A 110 6.98 16.60 -3.09
CA MET A 110 6.15 17.56 -2.36
C MET A 110 6.79 17.96 -1.03
N LEU A 111 7.28 17.00 -0.24
CA LEU A 111 7.99 17.28 1.00
C LEU A 111 9.22 18.17 0.76
N ARG A 112 10.00 17.88 -0.29
CA ARG A 112 11.16 18.72 -0.66
C ARG A 112 10.73 20.14 -1.01
N ASN A 113 9.71 20.31 -1.83
CA ASN A 113 9.19 21.61 -2.25
C ASN A 113 8.61 22.39 -1.05
N ASP A 114 7.89 21.71 -0.17
CA ASP A 114 7.35 22.30 1.06
C ASP A 114 8.47 22.84 1.99
N VAL A 115 9.58 22.09 2.13
CA VAL A 115 10.75 22.55 2.89
C VAL A 115 11.38 23.76 2.24
N ILE A 116 11.55 23.78 0.91
CA ILE A 116 12.12 24.91 0.17
C ILE A 116 11.26 26.16 0.36
N GLN A 117 9.94 26.02 0.19
CA GLN A 117 9.01 27.15 0.32
C GLN A 117 8.94 27.67 1.76
N CYS A 118 8.75 26.78 2.74
CA CYS A 118 8.65 27.15 4.15
C CYS A 118 9.94 27.81 4.66
N SER A 119 11.11 27.35 4.22
CA SER A 119 12.40 27.91 4.60
C SER A 119 12.85 29.10 3.75
N HIS A 120 12.03 29.57 2.80
CA HIS A 120 12.40 30.60 1.82
C HIS A 120 13.76 30.29 1.17
N ASN A 121 13.85 29.17 0.47
CA ASN A 121 15.09 28.66 -0.15
C ASN A 121 16.23 28.47 0.84
N TYR A 122 15.93 27.93 2.04
CA TYR A 122 16.90 27.62 3.09
C TYR A 122 17.56 28.84 3.75
N THR A 123 16.90 30.00 3.71
CA THR A 123 17.37 31.24 4.35
C THR A 123 16.75 31.46 5.73
N ARG A 124 15.66 30.80 6.05
CA ARG A 124 14.96 30.90 7.34
C ARG A 124 14.80 29.54 7.99
N ASP A 125 14.64 29.53 9.30
CA ASP A 125 14.37 28.32 10.06
C ASP A 125 13.03 27.70 9.63
N CYS A 126 13.04 26.38 9.60
CA CYS A 126 11.88 25.58 9.25
C CYS A 126 11.99 24.22 9.97
N TYR A 127 10.92 23.81 10.60
CA TYR A 127 10.83 22.58 11.36
C TYR A 127 9.85 21.63 10.70
N ILE A 128 10.23 20.36 10.66
CA ILE A 128 9.41 19.28 10.11
C ILE A 128 8.98 18.39 11.27
N MET A 129 7.68 18.35 11.51
CA MET A 129 7.05 17.39 12.42
C MET A 129 6.59 16.19 11.63
N LYS A 130 7.02 15.02 12.02
CA LYS A 130 6.60 13.75 11.43
C LYS A 130 5.85 12.91 12.45
N LEU A 131 4.71 12.36 12.02
CA LEU A 131 3.80 11.59 12.84
C LEU A 131 3.36 10.32 12.09
N ASP A 132 2.96 9.32 12.84
CA ASP A 132 2.47 8.02 12.32
C ASP A 132 1.32 7.55 13.22
N LEU A 133 0.32 6.89 12.67
CA LEU A 133 -0.80 6.36 13.44
C LEU A 133 -0.44 4.98 14.01
N GLN A 134 -0.87 4.73 15.24
CA GLN A 134 -0.63 3.46 15.89
C GLN A 134 -1.60 2.39 15.35
N GLY A 135 -1.05 1.34 14.71
CA GLY A 135 -1.85 0.21 14.28
C GLY A 135 -3.04 0.57 13.38
N PHE A 136 -2.92 1.60 12.55
CA PHE A 136 -4.02 2.29 11.87
C PHE A 136 -5.09 1.34 11.31
N PHE A 137 -4.72 0.40 10.41
CA PHE A 137 -5.69 -0.51 9.80
C PHE A 137 -6.41 -1.40 10.83
N MET A 138 -5.74 -1.77 11.92
CA MET A 138 -6.29 -2.60 12.98
C MET A 138 -7.15 -1.80 13.96
N SER A 139 -7.00 -0.47 14.02
CA SER A 139 -7.77 0.40 14.90
C SER A 139 -9.07 0.91 14.27
N ILE A 140 -9.28 0.69 12.97
CA ILE A 140 -10.48 1.16 12.26
C ILE A 140 -11.72 0.43 12.80
N ARG A 141 -12.69 1.18 13.32
CA ARG A 141 -14.02 0.67 13.69
C ARG A 141 -14.85 0.45 12.44
N LYS A 142 -15.17 -0.81 12.12
CA LYS A 142 -15.88 -1.18 10.89
C LYS A 142 -17.26 -0.54 10.78
N SER A 143 -18.04 -0.53 11.87
CA SER A 143 -19.38 0.10 11.88
C SER A 143 -19.30 1.58 11.56
N MET A 144 -18.42 2.32 12.24
CA MET A 144 -18.23 3.75 12.00
C MET A 144 -17.80 4.03 10.54
N LEU A 145 -16.87 3.23 10.01
CA LEU A 145 -16.44 3.38 8.60
C LEU A 145 -17.60 3.10 7.64
N ALA A 146 -18.40 2.05 7.90
CA ALA A 146 -19.57 1.72 7.09
C ALA A 146 -20.60 2.85 7.10
N ASP A 147 -20.90 3.42 8.27
CA ASP A 147 -21.84 4.54 8.42
C ASP A 147 -21.33 5.80 7.70
N MET A 148 -20.04 6.13 7.81
CA MET A 148 -19.44 7.26 7.11
C MET A 148 -19.51 7.09 5.58
N VAL A 149 -19.22 5.90 5.07
CA VAL A 149 -19.29 5.59 3.63
C VAL A 149 -20.74 5.63 3.15
N ASP A 150 -21.68 5.10 3.92
CA ASP A 150 -23.10 5.11 3.59
C ASP A 150 -23.66 6.54 3.51
N ALA A 151 -23.37 7.37 4.49
CA ALA A 151 -23.75 8.78 4.49
C ALA A 151 -23.19 9.53 3.27
N PHE A 152 -21.91 9.29 2.93
CA PHE A 152 -21.27 9.87 1.78
C PHE A 152 -21.96 9.45 0.46
N ILE A 153 -22.30 8.15 0.33
CA ILE A 153 -22.99 7.63 -0.87
C ILE A 153 -24.36 8.30 -1.03
N ILE A 154 -25.14 8.40 0.04
CA ILE A 154 -26.47 9.05 0.02
C ILE A 154 -26.37 10.49 -0.47
N GLU A 155 -25.36 11.22 -0.03
CA GLU A 155 -25.19 12.64 -0.37
C GLU A 155 -24.68 12.84 -1.79
N HIS A 156 -23.67 12.06 -2.21
CA HIS A 156 -22.89 12.37 -3.40
C HIS A 156 -23.13 11.45 -4.59
N TYR A 157 -23.61 10.21 -4.39
CA TYR A 157 -23.83 9.29 -5.50
C TYR A 157 -25.22 9.45 -6.10
N LYS A 158 -25.31 9.54 -7.43
CA LYS A 158 -26.58 9.79 -8.15
C LYS A 158 -26.91 8.68 -9.16
N GLY A 159 -26.25 7.51 -9.09
CA GLY A 159 -26.55 6.39 -9.98
C GLY A 159 -27.78 5.60 -9.53
N ASP A 160 -28.46 4.95 -10.48
CA ASP A 160 -29.66 4.14 -10.21
C ASP A 160 -29.38 2.85 -9.42
N ASP A 161 -28.09 2.53 -9.24
CA ASP A 161 -27.60 1.38 -8.47
C ASP A 161 -27.12 1.76 -7.05
N ILE A 162 -27.60 2.90 -6.51
CA ILE A 162 -27.22 3.42 -5.20
C ILE A 162 -27.48 2.40 -4.05
N ASP A 163 -28.61 1.71 -4.06
CA ASP A 163 -28.96 0.73 -3.02
C ASP A 163 -28.05 -0.49 -3.06
N ASP A 164 -27.60 -0.89 -4.26
CA ASP A 164 -26.63 -1.97 -4.42
C ASP A 164 -25.24 -1.53 -3.97
N LEU A 165 -24.85 -0.30 -4.28
CA LEU A 165 -23.58 0.27 -3.85
C LEU A 165 -23.51 0.34 -2.31
N ARG A 166 -24.55 0.83 -1.66
CA ARG A 166 -24.66 0.87 -0.20
C ARG A 166 -24.60 -0.53 0.42
N TYR A 167 -25.37 -1.47 -0.12
CA TYR A 167 -25.36 -2.86 0.33
C TYR A 167 -23.98 -3.49 0.22
N LEU A 168 -23.32 -3.37 -0.94
CA LEU A 168 -22.00 -3.97 -1.17
C LEU A 168 -20.92 -3.31 -0.32
N CYS A 169 -20.93 -1.99 -0.16
CA CYS A 169 -20.00 -1.28 0.72
C CYS A 169 -20.13 -1.76 2.16
N LYS A 170 -21.36 -1.85 2.69
CA LYS A 170 -21.64 -2.35 4.03
C LYS A 170 -21.17 -3.80 4.20
N THR A 171 -21.50 -4.67 3.24
CA THR A 171 -21.12 -6.09 3.25
C THR A 171 -19.58 -6.24 3.28
N VAL A 172 -18.86 -5.50 2.44
CA VAL A 172 -17.40 -5.61 2.32
C VAL A 172 -16.69 -5.01 3.54
N VAL A 173 -17.17 -3.88 4.06
CA VAL A 173 -16.55 -3.21 5.23
C VAL A 173 -16.76 -4.04 6.50
N LEU A 174 -17.95 -4.58 6.72
CA LEU A 174 -18.27 -5.36 7.91
C LEU A 174 -17.73 -6.79 7.86
N HIS A 175 -17.30 -7.28 6.69
CA HIS A 175 -16.75 -8.63 6.56
C HIS A 175 -15.55 -8.86 7.48
N CYS A 176 -15.51 -10.05 8.10
CA CYS A 176 -14.46 -10.51 9.00
C CYS A 176 -13.71 -11.71 8.37
N PRO A 177 -12.74 -11.46 7.48
CA PRO A 177 -12.05 -12.52 6.76
C PRO A 177 -11.24 -13.45 7.69
N GLU A 178 -10.90 -13.02 8.89
CA GLU A 178 -10.21 -13.82 9.91
C GLU A 178 -10.99 -15.07 10.32
N TYR A 179 -12.33 -15.05 10.24
CA TYR A 179 -13.18 -16.20 10.53
C TYR A 179 -13.38 -17.13 9.32
N HIS A 180 -13.07 -16.65 8.11
CA HIS A 180 -13.25 -17.40 6.87
C HIS A 180 -12.05 -17.25 5.93
N CYS A 181 -10.90 -17.80 6.34
CA CYS A 181 -9.67 -17.75 5.53
C CYS A 181 -8.87 -19.04 5.62
N GLU A 182 -7.94 -19.20 4.67
CA GLU A 182 -6.91 -20.23 4.65
C GLU A 182 -5.54 -19.60 4.90
N ARG A 183 -4.78 -20.10 5.89
CA ARG A 183 -3.45 -19.59 6.23
C ARG A 183 -2.39 -20.28 5.40
N HIS A 184 -1.71 -19.55 4.53
CA HIS A 184 -0.68 -20.05 3.62
C HIS A 184 0.75 -19.88 4.14
N SER A 185 0.95 -19.15 5.25
CA SER A 185 2.28 -19.05 5.90
C SER A 185 2.41 -20.01 7.07
N PRO A 186 3.64 -20.42 7.45
CA PRO A 186 3.88 -21.17 8.66
C PRO A 186 3.30 -20.47 9.90
N LEU A 187 2.58 -21.18 10.75
CA LEU A 187 1.86 -20.59 11.89
C LEU A 187 2.77 -19.79 12.84
N HIS A 188 4.02 -20.22 13.01
CA HIS A 188 4.99 -19.50 13.86
C HIS A 188 5.30 -18.07 13.38
N TYR A 189 4.98 -17.70 12.13
CA TYR A 189 5.16 -16.33 11.66
C TYR A 189 4.22 -15.34 12.36
N TRP A 190 3.03 -15.79 12.78
CA TRP A 190 2.12 -14.97 13.56
C TRP A 190 2.65 -14.63 14.95
N ASN A 191 3.54 -15.46 15.54
CA ASN A 191 4.18 -15.17 16.82
C ASN A 191 5.09 -13.94 16.77
N HIS A 192 5.51 -13.52 15.58
CA HIS A 192 6.32 -12.30 15.38
C HIS A 192 5.49 -11.04 15.15
N LEU A 193 4.16 -11.16 15.08
CA LEU A 193 3.26 -10.02 14.95
C LEU A 193 2.87 -9.51 16.35
N PRO A 194 2.99 -8.19 16.59
CA PRO A 194 2.37 -7.61 17.78
C PRO A 194 0.86 -7.87 17.76
N PRO A 195 0.19 -8.06 18.92
CA PRO A 195 -1.25 -8.33 18.99
C PRO A 195 -2.11 -7.31 18.23
N ASN A 196 -1.74 -6.03 18.27
CA ASN A 196 -2.42 -4.93 17.56
C ASN A 196 -2.08 -4.84 16.06
N LYS A 197 -1.54 -5.92 15.45
CA LYS A 197 -1.20 -6.01 14.02
C LYS A 197 -1.70 -7.28 13.35
N SER A 198 -2.58 -8.02 13.99
CA SER A 198 -3.25 -9.18 13.46
C SER A 198 -4.75 -9.08 13.71
N LEU A 199 -5.58 -9.42 12.71
CA LEU A 199 -7.04 -9.49 12.88
C LEU A 199 -7.44 -10.64 13.80
N PHE A 200 -6.64 -11.72 13.87
CA PHE A 200 -6.95 -12.86 14.74
C PHE A 200 -6.85 -12.55 16.24
N THR A 201 -6.15 -11.48 16.60
CA THR A 201 -5.97 -11.06 18.00
C THR A 201 -6.54 -9.68 18.28
N ASN A 202 -7.22 -9.08 17.29
CA ASN A 202 -7.85 -7.79 17.40
C ASN A 202 -9.25 -7.88 18.07
N GLY A 203 -9.77 -6.77 18.55
CA GLY A 203 -11.13 -6.71 19.11
C GLY A 203 -12.20 -6.88 18.03
N GLU A 204 -13.35 -7.42 18.42
CA GLU A 204 -14.50 -7.59 17.53
C GLU A 204 -14.94 -6.25 16.91
N GLY A 205 -15.29 -6.27 15.63
CA GLY A 205 -15.66 -5.06 14.89
C GLY A 205 -14.53 -4.08 14.61
N LEU A 206 -13.29 -4.42 14.99
CA LEU A 206 -12.10 -3.62 14.75
C LEU A 206 -11.23 -4.23 13.64
N GLY A 207 -10.67 -3.34 12.85
CA GLY A 207 -9.64 -3.67 11.87
C GLY A 207 -10.19 -3.96 10.48
N VAL A 208 -9.47 -3.45 9.49
CA VAL A 208 -9.73 -3.68 8.06
C VAL A 208 -8.57 -4.46 7.47
N ALA A 209 -8.90 -5.55 6.76
CA ALA A 209 -7.93 -6.48 6.19
C ALA A 209 -6.99 -5.81 5.17
N ILE A 210 -5.70 -5.82 5.46
CA ILE A 210 -4.67 -5.32 4.54
C ILE A 210 -4.53 -6.30 3.36
N GLY A 211 -4.48 -5.75 2.15
CA GLY A 211 -4.28 -6.52 0.90
C GLY A 211 -5.41 -6.36 -0.11
N ASN A 212 -6.52 -5.77 0.28
CA ASN A 212 -7.69 -5.53 -0.56
C ASN A 212 -7.76 -4.07 -1.04
N LEU A 213 -8.29 -3.87 -2.24
CA LEU A 213 -8.40 -2.54 -2.86
C LEU A 213 -9.25 -1.58 -2.01
N PHE A 214 -10.41 -2.06 -1.54
CA PHE A 214 -11.33 -1.23 -0.75
C PHE A 214 -10.71 -0.73 0.55
N ALA A 215 -9.84 -1.54 1.19
CA ALA A 215 -9.19 -1.15 2.44
C ALA A 215 -8.33 0.12 2.27
N GLN A 216 -7.64 0.25 1.15
CA GLN A 216 -6.83 1.42 0.85
C GLN A 216 -7.68 2.65 0.49
N LEU A 217 -8.75 2.42 -0.28
CA LEU A 217 -9.68 3.48 -0.70
C LEU A 217 -10.40 4.08 0.52
N PHE A 218 -10.99 3.23 1.35
CA PHE A 218 -11.73 3.67 2.52
C PHE A 218 -10.83 4.18 3.65
N ALA A 219 -9.61 3.68 3.77
CA ALA A 219 -8.60 4.25 4.67
C ALA A 219 -8.25 5.69 4.30
N ASN A 220 -8.12 6.01 3.01
CA ASN A 220 -7.92 7.38 2.55
C ASN A 220 -9.14 8.25 2.83
N PHE A 221 -10.34 7.73 2.60
CA PHE A 221 -11.60 8.41 2.90
C PHE A 221 -11.72 8.76 4.39
N LEU A 222 -11.47 7.79 5.27
CA LEU A 222 -11.49 8.01 6.72
C LEU A 222 -10.48 9.10 7.14
N LEU A 223 -9.26 9.05 6.65
CA LEU A 223 -8.22 10.01 7.04
C LEU A 223 -8.30 11.36 6.31
N ASN A 224 -9.20 11.52 5.34
CA ASN A 224 -9.41 12.81 4.69
C ASN A 224 -9.88 13.89 5.68
N VAL A 225 -10.57 13.50 6.75
CA VAL A 225 -10.94 14.41 7.84
C VAL A 225 -9.71 14.99 8.54
N LEU A 226 -8.67 14.19 8.75
CA LEU A 226 -7.40 14.66 9.31
C LEU A 226 -6.70 15.62 8.34
N ASP A 227 -6.67 15.29 7.05
CA ASP A 227 -6.01 16.12 6.05
C ASP A 227 -6.61 17.53 5.98
N TRP A 228 -7.94 17.63 5.98
CA TRP A 228 -8.63 18.91 5.97
C TRP A 228 -8.56 19.64 7.31
N TYR A 229 -8.60 18.94 8.43
CA TYR A 229 -8.40 19.51 9.76
C TYR A 229 -7.03 20.20 9.87
N LEU A 230 -5.97 19.55 9.37
CA LEU A 230 -4.61 20.14 9.36
C LEU A 230 -4.55 21.40 8.50
N LEU A 231 -5.20 21.39 7.34
CA LEU A 231 -5.16 22.48 6.37
C LEU A 231 -6.07 23.65 6.77
N LYS A 232 -7.33 23.39 7.14
CA LYS A 232 -8.35 24.40 7.34
C LYS A 232 -8.47 24.84 8.80
N ASP A 233 -8.60 23.89 9.73
CA ASP A 233 -8.87 24.21 11.13
C ASP A 233 -7.59 24.61 11.88
N LEU A 234 -6.47 23.91 11.64
CA LEU A 234 -5.18 24.26 12.24
C LEU A 234 -4.36 25.24 11.40
N GLY A 235 -4.78 25.50 10.16
CA GLY A 235 -4.20 26.49 9.27
C GLY A 235 -2.74 26.20 8.84
N PHE A 236 -2.36 24.93 8.70
CA PHE A 236 -1.04 24.55 8.19
C PHE A 236 -1.05 24.50 6.66
N THR A 237 -0.15 25.24 6.04
CA THR A 237 0.01 25.25 4.56
C THR A 237 0.77 24.04 4.05
N TYR A 238 1.80 23.61 4.78
CA TYR A 238 2.73 22.57 4.35
C TYR A 238 2.50 21.29 5.14
N VAL A 239 1.64 20.44 4.60
CA VAL A 239 1.31 19.11 5.14
C VAL A 239 1.40 18.08 4.04
N GLY A 240 1.54 16.80 4.40
CA GLY A 240 1.46 15.72 3.42
C GLY A 240 1.31 14.37 4.10
N ARG A 241 0.50 13.49 3.51
CA ARG A 241 0.20 12.17 4.06
C ARG A 241 0.40 11.06 3.03
N TYR A 242 1.03 9.98 3.50
CA TYR A 242 1.14 8.71 2.78
C TYR A 242 0.65 7.57 3.68
N VAL A 243 -0.60 7.14 3.50
CA VAL A 243 -1.33 6.20 4.36
C VAL A 243 -1.45 6.75 5.77
N ASP A 244 -0.78 6.15 6.75
CA ASP A 244 -0.72 6.48 8.16
C ASP A 244 0.47 7.38 8.55
N ASP A 245 1.40 7.59 7.62
CA ASP A 245 2.62 8.40 7.81
C ASP A 245 2.39 9.80 7.24
N PHE A 246 2.47 10.85 8.07
CA PHE A 246 2.25 12.23 7.64
C PHE A 246 3.24 13.21 8.25
N TYR A 247 3.41 14.34 7.57
CA TYR A 247 4.25 15.43 8.02
C TYR A 247 3.52 16.76 8.04
N ILE A 248 3.98 17.64 8.92
CA ILE A 248 3.58 19.05 9.01
C ILE A 248 4.86 19.88 9.06
N ILE A 249 4.92 20.96 8.31
CA ILE A 249 6.09 21.84 8.27
C ILE A 249 5.66 23.26 8.65
N HIS A 250 6.44 23.89 9.53
CA HIS A 250 6.21 25.25 9.95
C HIS A 250 7.51 25.91 10.44
N PRO A 251 7.71 27.23 10.26
CA PRO A 251 8.89 27.94 10.80
C PRO A 251 8.87 28.02 12.32
N ASP A 252 7.68 28.07 12.92
CA ASP A 252 7.49 28.12 14.38
C ASP A 252 7.32 26.71 14.96
N LYS A 253 8.33 26.23 15.70
CA LYS A 253 8.30 24.95 16.39
C LYS A 253 7.26 24.86 17.53
N PRO A 254 7.06 25.87 18.39
CA PRO A 254 5.97 25.91 19.37
C PRO A 254 4.59 25.67 18.76
N LYS A 255 4.28 26.25 17.59
CA LYS A 255 2.99 26.03 16.89
C LYS A 255 2.81 24.56 16.48
N LEU A 256 3.87 23.90 16.03
CA LEU A 256 3.83 22.46 15.74
C LEU A 256 3.53 21.62 17.00
N LEU A 257 4.18 21.94 18.11
CA LEU A 257 3.95 21.25 19.38
C LEU A 257 2.54 21.45 19.90
N ALA A 258 1.99 22.66 19.82
CA ALA A 258 0.64 22.99 20.22
C ALA A 258 -0.45 22.28 19.37
N ALA A 259 -0.13 21.87 18.15
CA ALA A 259 -1.04 21.12 17.30
C ALA A 259 -1.21 19.64 17.75
N VAL A 260 -0.21 19.05 18.41
CA VAL A 260 -0.23 17.62 18.77
C VAL A 260 -1.42 17.21 19.62
N PRO A 261 -1.76 17.90 20.74
CA PRO A 261 -2.94 17.55 21.53
C PRO A 261 -4.24 17.68 20.72
N LYS A 262 -4.38 18.69 19.88
CA LYS A 262 -5.56 18.88 19.01
C LYS A 262 -5.70 17.74 17.97
N ILE A 263 -4.59 17.30 17.37
CA ILE A 263 -4.60 16.15 16.48
C ILE A 263 -4.99 14.87 17.21
N ARG A 264 -4.49 14.66 18.46
CA ARG A 264 -4.87 13.50 19.28
C ARG A 264 -6.36 13.50 19.60
N GLU A 265 -6.92 14.64 19.94
CA GLU A 265 -8.34 14.80 20.22
C GLU A 265 -9.20 14.46 18.99
N LEU A 266 -8.84 15.00 17.81
CA LEU A 266 -9.52 14.64 16.56
C LEU A 266 -9.47 13.13 16.32
N LEU A 267 -8.28 12.54 16.35
CA LEU A 267 -8.08 11.11 16.06
C LEU A 267 -8.87 10.22 17.06
N ALA A 268 -8.93 10.60 18.33
CA ALA A 268 -9.67 9.87 19.35
C ALA A 268 -11.16 9.76 19.03
N ARG A 269 -11.78 10.78 18.44
CA ARG A 269 -13.18 10.76 17.96
C ARG A 269 -13.43 9.63 16.96
N TYR A 270 -12.41 9.30 16.16
CA TYR A 270 -12.44 8.21 15.16
C TYR A 270 -11.87 6.89 15.70
N GLY A 271 -11.56 6.81 17.00
CA GLY A 271 -10.96 5.62 17.61
C GLY A 271 -9.50 5.38 17.19
N LEU A 272 -8.83 6.40 16.68
CA LEU A 272 -7.45 6.35 16.19
C LEU A 272 -6.50 7.02 17.20
N SER A 273 -5.23 6.66 17.17
CA SER A 273 -4.20 7.24 18.03
C SER A 273 -2.88 7.46 17.31
N LEU A 274 -2.10 8.44 17.77
CA LEU A 274 -0.74 8.65 17.30
C LEU A 274 0.20 7.60 17.89
N SER A 275 1.16 7.13 17.09
CA SER A 275 2.21 6.24 17.54
C SER A 275 3.11 6.96 18.57
N PRO A 276 3.30 6.41 19.78
CA PRO A 276 4.15 7.04 20.79
C PRO A 276 5.64 7.03 20.42
N THR A 277 6.05 6.09 19.56
CA THR A 277 7.46 5.86 19.23
C THR A 277 7.88 6.45 17.89
N LYS A 278 6.93 6.91 17.08
CA LYS A 278 7.19 7.44 15.73
C LYS A 278 6.79 8.91 15.62
N PHE A 279 7.15 9.68 16.61
CA PHE A 279 6.95 11.11 16.65
C PHE A 279 8.29 11.82 16.77
N TYR A 280 8.55 12.77 15.89
CA TYR A 280 9.68 13.66 16.06
C TYR A 280 9.46 15.03 15.38
N ILE A 281 10.13 16.05 15.89
CA ILE A 281 10.24 17.37 15.27
C ILE A 281 11.71 17.67 15.12
N GLN A 282 12.12 18.05 13.92
CA GLN A 282 13.50 18.43 13.68
C GLN A 282 13.62 19.57 12.68
N HIS A 283 14.71 20.29 12.79
CA HIS A 283 15.09 21.32 11.82
C HIS A 283 15.43 20.68 10.47
N TYR A 284 15.10 21.34 9.36
CA TYR A 284 15.27 20.80 8.00
C TYR A 284 16.72 20.38 7.67
N THR A 285 17.72 21.02 8.30
CA THR A 285 19.15 20.70 8.06
C THR A 285 19.50 19.26 8.44
N LYS A 286 18.79 18.66 9.40
CA LYS A 286 18.99 17.27 9.80
C LYS A 286 18.46 16.28 8.77
N GLY A 287 17.55 16.74 7.89
CA GLY A 287 16.87 15.92 6.90
C GLY A 287 15.72 15.08 7.50
N VAL A 288 14.81 14.62 6.69
CA VAL A 288 13.64 13.83 7.12
C VAL A 288 13.46 12.60 6.24
N GLU A 289 13.23 11.45 6.86
CA GLU A 289 12.88 10.22 6.14
C GLU A 289 11.37 10.20 5.87
N PHE A 290 11.00 10.05 4.60
CA PHE A 290 9.62 9.89 4.19
C PHE A 290 9.53 8.86 3.06
N THR A 291 8.65 7.88 3.20
CA THR A 291 8.42 6.80 2.22
C THR A 291 9.69 6.09 1.70
N GLY A 292 10.72 5.95 2.56
CA GLY A 292 11.97 5.26 2.21
C GLY A 292 13.05 6.13 1.57
N SER A 293 12.79 7.42 1.38
CA SER A 293 13.76 8.43 0.95
C SER A 293 14.05 9.41 2.08
N VAL A 294 15.22 10.01 2.09
CA VAL A 294 15.60 11.07 3.02
C VAL A 294 15.74 12.37 2.24
N VAL A 295 14.89 13.34 2.61
CA VAL A 295 14.95 14.71 2.08
C VAL A 295 15.86 15.53 2.97
N LYS A 296 16.89 16.14 2.39
CA LYS A 296 17.85 17.01 3.07
C LYS A 296 18.11 18.24 2.20
N LYS A 297 18.65 19.29 2.78
CA LYS A 297 19.08 20.48 2.01
C LYS A 297 19.86 20.04 0.76
N ASN A 298 19.45 20.50 -0.39
CA ASN A 298 20.07 20.30 -1.69
C ASN A 298 20.10 18.85 -2.24
N ARG A 299 19.57 17.85 -1.53
CA ARG A 299 19.53 16.48 -2.06
C ARG A 299 18.42 15.60 -1.46
N VAL A 300 18.00 14.65 -2.27
CA VAL A 300 17.20 13.50 -1.82
C VAL A 300 18.04 12.24 -2.02
N TYR A 301 18.02 11.33 -1.04
CA TYR A 301 18.75 10.06 -1.14
C TYR A 301 17.98 8.93 -0.47
N THR A 302 18.32 7.71 -0.85
CA THR A 302 17.68 6.50 -0.34
C THR A 302 18.04 6.27 1.12
N SER A 303 17.07 5.85 1.95
CA SER A 303 17.28 5.61 3.38
C SER A 303 18.31 4.50 3.65
N ASN A 304 19.00 4.58 4.76
CA ASN A 304 20.00 3.58 5.18
C ASN A 304 19.39 2.18 5.31
N ARG A 305 18.13 2.08 5.70
CA ARG A 305 17.41 0.80 5.79
C ARG A 305 17.25 0.16 4.41
N THR A 306 16.87 0.94 3.40
CA THR A 306 16.75 0.47 2.02
C THR A 306 18.11 0.02 1.47
N ILE A 307 19.19 0.77 1.75
CA ILE A 307 20.56 0.41 1.39
C ILE A 307 20.98 -0.92 2.04
N LYS A 308 20.76 -1.09 3.35
CA LYS A 308 21.06 -2.35 4.05
C LYS A 308 20.32 -3.54 3.44
N ASN A 309 19.03 -3.36 3.13
CA ASN A 309 18.23 -4.41 2.48
C ASN A 309 18.73 -4.75 1.07
N PHE A 310 19.21 -3.75 0.32
CA PHE A 310 19.82 -3.97 -0.99
C PHE A 310 21.09 -4.83 -0.88
N VAL A 311 21.99 -4.48 0.04
CA VAL A 311 23.19 -5.29 0.31
C VAL A 311 22.80 -6.73 0.69
N MET A 312 21.77 -6.91 1.53
CA MET A 312 21.29 -8.25 1.88
C MET A 312 20.72 -9.02 0.69
N ALA A 313 20.10 -8.33 -0.27
CA ALA A 313 19.60 -8.96 -1.49
C ALA A 313 20.78 -9.46 -2.38
N VAL A 314 21.86 -8.67 -2.50
CA VAL A 314 23.08 -9.09 -3.21
C VAL A 314 23.73 -10.28 -2.50
N ARG A 315 23.86 -10.27 -1.17
CA ARG A 315 24.39 -11.41 -0.42
C ARG A 315 23.57 -12.68 -0.60
N ARG A 316 22.23 -12.57 -0.73
CA ARG A 316 21.39 -13.73 -1.08
C ARG A 316 21.65 -14.25 -2.48
N LEU A 317 21.88 -13.36 -3.46
CA LEU A 317 22.27 -13.77 -4.80
C LEU A 317 23.59 -14.57 -4.79
N ASN A 318 24.58 -14.12 -4.02
CA ASN A 318 25.85 -14.82 -3.90
C ASN A 318 25.72 -16.22 -3.26
N LYS A 319 24.72 -16.42 -2.40
CA LYS A 319 24.43 -17.71 -1.76
C LYS A 319 23.43 -18.59 -2.50
N ALA A 320 22.89 -18.09 -3.62
CA ALA A 320 21.85 -18.81 -4.35
C ALA A 320 22.42 -20.00 -5.13
N GLU A 321 21.86 -21.17 -4.92
CA GLU A 321 22.25 -22.43 -5.56
C GLU A 321 21.26 -22.89 -6.63
N THR A 322 20.02 -22.41 -6.53
CA THR A 322 18.92 -22.79 -7.42
C THR A 322 18.40 -21.61 -8.25
N VAL A 323 17.82 -21.90 -9.41
CA VAL A 323 17.23 -20.86 -10.28
C VAL A 323 16.12 -20.05 -9.58
N PRO A 324 15.18 -20.65 -8.84
CA PRO A 324 14.17 -19.89 -8.09
C PRO A 324 14.77 -18.91 -7.07
N GLU A 325 15.83 -19.31 -6.34
CA GLU A 325 16.52 -18.42 -5.39
C GLU A 325 17.19 -17.25 -6.10
N VAL A 326 17.83 -17.52 -7.25
CA VAL A 326 18.42 -16.47 -8.09
C VAL A 326 17.35 -15.49 -8.58
N GLU A 327 16.22 -15.98 -9.10
CA GLU A 327 15.12 -15.14 -9.58
C GLU A 327 14.53 -14.28 -8.45
N HIS A 328 14.36 -14.85 -7.27
CA HIS A 328 13.90 -14.11 -6.09
C HIS A 328 14.90 -13.02 -5.66
N ALA A 329 16.19 -13.35 -5.60
CA ALA A 329 17.24 -12.39 -5.26
C ALA A 329 17.32 -11.25 -6.29
N VAL A 330 17.29 -11.58 -7.59
CA VAL A 330 17.32 -10.61 -8.70
C VAL A 330 16.10 -9.71 -8.69
N SER A 331 14.90 -10.24 -8.42
CA SER A 331 13.69 -9.42 -8.27
C SER A 331 13.83 -8.40 -7.14
N SER A 332 14.37 -8.82 -5.99
CA SER A 332 14.63 -7.93 -4.85
C SER A 332 15.68 -6.87 -5.19
N ILE A 333 16.79 -7.25 -5.83
CA ILE A 333 17.86 -6.34 -6.27
C ILE A 333 17.30 -5.27 -7.21
N ASN A 334 16.50 -5.65 -8.20
CA ASN A 334 15.94 -4.73 -9.18
C ASN A 334 14.93 -3.75 -8.55
N SER A 335 14.18 -4.19 -7.53
CA SER A 335 13.32 -3.30 -6.76
C SER A 335 14.13 -2.19 -6.07
N TYR A 336 15.25 -2.52 -5.43
CA TYR A 336 16.12 -1.53 -4.79
C TYR A 336 16.85 -0.65 -5.82
N LEU A 337 17.30 -1.22 -6.94
CA LEU A 337 17.89 -0.43 -8.03
C LEU A 337 16.91 0.63 -8.55
N GLY A 338 15.62 0.29 -8.65
CA GLY A 338 14.57 1.25 -8.97
C GLY A 338 14.56 2.44 -8.00
N CYS A 339 14.57 2.18 -6.69
CA CYS A 339 14.62 3.24 -5.68
C CYS A 339 15.87 4.14 -5.82
N LEU A 340 17.05 3.54 -6.01
CA LEU A 340 18.30 4.29 -6.13
C LEU A 340 18.41 5.09 -7.43
N ARG A 341 17.75 4.65 -8.50
CA ARG A 341 17.69 5.43 -9.77
C ARG A 341 16.94 6.74 -9.58
N HIS A 342 15.82 6.71 -8.87
CA HIS A 342 15.05 7.92 -8.59
C HIS A 342 15.80 8.93 -7.70
N ALA A 343 16.69 8.45 -6.85
CA ALA A 343 17.56 9.29 -6.02
C ALA A 343 18.89 9.69 -6.73
N ASN A 344 19.08 9.30 -7.99
CA ASN A 344 20.30 9.55 -8.78
C ASN A 344 21.59 9.04 -8.11
N GLU A 345 21.55 7.91 -7.41
CA GLU A 345 22.63 7.35 -6.61
C GLU A 345 23.50 6.34 -7.38
N TYR A 346 24.08 6.76 -8.49
CA TYR A 346 24.91 5.91 -9.36
C TYR A 346 26.07 5.22 -8.60
N ASN A 347 26.84 5.98 -7.84
CA ASN A 347 28.02 5.44 -7.12
C ASN A 347 27.62 4.37 -6.10
N LYS A 348 26.48 4.53 -5.42
CA LYS A 348 25.97 3.51 -4.50
C LYS A 348 25.53 2.25 -5.24
N ARG A 349 24.82 2.40 -6.37
CA ARG A 349 24.43 1.24 -7.21
C ARG A 349 25.66 0.47 -7.66
N ARG A 350 26.68 1.16 -8.20
CA ARG A 350 27.96 0.57 -8.62
C ARG A 350 28.64 -0.15 -7.46
N LYS A 351 28.83 0.51 -6.31
CA LYS A 351 29.47 -0.05 -5.13
C LYS A 351 28.76 -1.30 -4.59
N ILE A 352 27.43 -1.32 -4.57
CA ILE A 352 26.69 -2.48 -4.04
C ILE A 352 26.69 -3.62 -5.04
N LEU A 353 26.56 -3.34 -6.34
CA LEU A 353 26.58 -4.39 -7.37
C LEU A 353 28.00 -4.97 -7.57
N SER A 354 29.07 -4.24 -7.27
CA SER A 354 30.43 -4.81 -7.27
C SER A 354 30.67 -5.84 -6.15
N MET A 355 29.73 -5.98 -5.19
CA MET A 355 29.73 -7.07 -4.19
C MET A 355 29.17 -8.39 -4.73
N ILE A 356 28.70 -8.44 -5.98
CA ILE A 356 28.31 -9.70 -6.63
C ILE A 356 29.57 -10.50 -6.89
N GLU A 357 29.65 -11.70 -6.32
CA GLU A 357 30.81 -12.55 -6.44
C GLU A 357 30.93 -13.20 -7.82
N PRO A 358 32.16 -13.52 -8.30
CA PRO A 358 32.39 -14.03 -9.65
C PRO A 358 31.54 -15.25 -10.01
N HIS A 359 31.32 -16.19 -9.10
CA HIS A 359 30.53 -17.39 -9.33
C HIS A 359 29.03 -17.08 -9.59
N ALA A 360 28.48 -15.99 -9.03
CA ALA A 360 27.09 -15.62 -9.27
C ALA A 360 26.85 -15.13 -10.71
N PHE A 361 27.88 -14.64 -11.40
CA PHE A 361 27.78 -14.27 -12.82
C PHE A 361 27.56 -15.46 -13.76
N LYS A 362 27.67 -16.71 -13.29
CA LYS A 362 27.15 -17.86 -14.06
C LYS A 362 25.64 -17.73 -14.33
N TRP A 363 24.88 -17.14 -13.39
CA TRP A 363 23.43 -17.02 -13.43
C TRP A 363 22.93 -15.71 -14.04
N VAL A 364 23.63 -14.60 -13.74
CA VAL A 364 23.16 -13.23 -13.98
C VAL A 364 24.16 -12.41 -14.81
N TYR A 365 23.68 -11.25 -15.26
CA TYR A 365 24.51 -10.19 -15.83
C TYR A 365 23.89 -8.83 -15.52
N ILE A 366 24.71 -7.79 -15.53
CA ILE A 366 24.28 -6.40 -15.27
C ILE A 366 24.02 -5.71 -16.60
N LYS A 367 22.90 -5.01 -16.71
CA LYS A 367 22.51 -4.19 -17.87
C LYS A 367 22.58 -2.70 -17.56
N GLY A 368 22.86 -1.91 -18.61
CA GLY A 368 22.95 -0.45 -18.52
C GLY A 368 24.05 0.00 -17.56
N HIS A 369 23.96 1.23 -17.11
CA HIS A 369 24.89 1.79 -16.13
C HIS A 369 24.51 1.37 -14.69
N PHE A 370 24.62 0.06 -14.37
CA PHE A 370 24.22 -0.53 -13.09
C PHE A 370 22.73 -0.30 -12.77
N GLU A 371 21.88 -0.46 -13.76
CA GLU A 371 20.45 -0.19 -13.64
C GLU A 371 19.60 -1.42 -13.37
N VAL A 372 20.00 -2.56 -13.96
CA VAL A 372 19.23 -3.79 -13.89
C VAL A 372 20.16 -4.99 -13.80
N VAL A 373 19.84 -5.92 -12.91
CA VAL A 373 20.43 -7.27 -12.90
C VAL A 373 19.46 -8.21 -13.61
N ALA A 374 19.95 -8.97 -14.59
CA ALA A 374 19.11 -9.87 -15.35
C ALA A 374 19.60 -11.31 -15.25
N VAL A 375 18.67 -12.26 -15.09
CA VAL A 375 18.97 -13.69 -15.18
C VAL A 375 19.27 -14.04 -16.65
N LYS A 376 20.30 -14.83 -16.90
CA LYS A 376 20.69 -15.26 -18.26
C LYS A 376 19.58 -16.09 -18.92
N LYS A 377 19.38 -15.89 -20.23
CA LYS A 377 18.26 -16.48 -20.99
C LYS A 377 18.16 -18.01 -20.83
N LYS A 378 19.28 -18.71 -20.84
CA LYS A 378 19.34 -20.19 -20.70
C LYS A 378 18.70 -20.72 -19.40
N TYR A 379 18.76 -19.97 -18.31
CA TYR A 379 18.15 -20.37 -17.04
C TYR A 379 16.67 -19.99 -16.96
N ARG A 380 16.25 -18.88 -17.55
CA ARG A 380 14.84 -18.48 -17.64
C ARG A 380 13.98 -19.47 -18.42
N GLN A 381 14.51 -20.03 -19.51
CA GLN A 381 13.78 -21.00 -20.31
C GLN A 381 13.60 -22.33 -19.55
N ARG A 382 14.66 -22.79 -18.87
CA ARG A 382 14.63 -24.04 -18.10
C ARG A 382 13.65 -23.99 -16.91
N ALA A 383 13.59 -22.87 -16.20
CA ALA A 383 12.63 -22.67 -15.11
C ALA A 383 11.18 -22.70 -15.61
N ARG A 384 10.89 -22.04 -16.75
CA ARG A 384 9.54 -22.06 -17.35
C ARG A 384 9.13 -23.46 -17.83
N THR A 385 10.04 -24.22 -18.39
CA THR A 385 9.77 -25.60 -18.84
C THR A 385 9.55 -26.52 -17.65
N LEU A 386 10.36 -26.44 -16.60
CA LEU A 386 10.19 -27.22 -15.38
C LEU A 386 8.89 -26.86 -14.64
N GLN A 387 8.50 -25.58 -14.65
CA GLN A 387 7.23 -25.13 -14.09
C GLN A 387 6.05 -25.73 -14.87
N ARG A 388 6.10 -25.70 -16.20
CA ARG A 388 5.08 -26.32 -17.06
C ARG A 388 4.98 -27.83 -16.86
N ILE A 389 6.11 -28.51 -16.68
CA ILE A 389 6.14 -29.96 -16.38
C ILE A 389 5.51 -30.24 -15.02
N ARG A 390 5.82 -29.45 -13.98
CA ARG A 390 5.21 -29.56 -12.66
C ARG A 390 3.71 -29.26 -12.65
N ASP A 391 3.30 -28.29 -13.45
CA ASP A 391 1.90 -27.84 -13.52
C ASP A 391 1.07 -28.70 -14.49
N GLY A 392 1.67 -29.75 -15.09
CA GLY A 392 0.98 -30.64 -16.03
C GLY A 392 0.50 -29.95 -17.33
N THR A 393 1.02 -28.77 -17.63
CA THR A 393 0.65 -27.95 -18.78
C THR A 393 1.71 -28.11 -19.89
N TYR A 394 1.64 -29.23 -20.60
CA TYR A 394 2.32 -29.41 -21.91
C TYR A 394 1.31 -29.22 -23.01
#